data_62e31c5477f3bdbfe2038cfac7c6924b
#
_entry.id   62e31c5477f3bdbfe2038cfac7c6924b
#
_cell.length_a   1.000
_cell.length_b   1.000
_cell.length_c   1.000
_cell.angle_alpha   90.00
_cell.angle_beta   90.00
_cell.angle_gamma   90.00
#
_symmetry.space_group_name_H-M   'P 1'
#
loop_
_entity.id
_entity.type
_entity.pdbx_description
1 polymer ?
#
loop_
_entity_poly.entity_id
_entity_poly.type
_entity_poly.pdbx_seq_one_letter_code
_entity_poly.pdbx_strand_id
1 'polypeptide(L)'
;MLDKGKVIFDGDVDEGIALYLSTKSQAASFIDYSDVKRDNWFKRDNIRLQSVELLDADNEVLERRKPVTVRYRVHVNEAVADVGLRLEMRDEVGNPLGATCVYGLDLQPGYTTFTARYDLSVLAPGKYGSYFTVITQGEGGAHTVEDWVPGMMFRMVDTLTEGETEWNTTAWGPIELPTAAVVEVQHD
;
A
#
# COMPACT_ATOMS: atom_id res chain seq x y z
N MET A 1 -26.17 -2.67 5.43
CA MET A 1 -25.12 -1.68 5.70
C MET A 1 -25.73 -0.34 6.04
N LEU A 2 -25.17 0.37 7.02
CA LEU A 2 -25.66 1.69 7.47
C LEU A 2 -24.60 2.76 7.18
N ASP A 3 -25.02 3.91 6.63
CA ASP A 3 -24.18 5.11 6.53
C ASP A 3 -24.98 6.33 7.00
N LYS A 4 -24.38 7.11 7.92
CA LYS A 4 -24.98 8.30 8.54
C LYS A 4 -26.43 8.09 9.01
N GLY A 5 -26.71 6.89 9.57
CA GLY A 5 -28.04 6.54 10.09
C GLY A 5 -29.06 6.12 9.04
N LYS A 6 -28.66 5.95 7.78
CA LYS A 6 -29.52 5.44 6.71
C LYS A 6 -29.06 4.05 6.26
N VAL A 7 -30.04 3.16 5.99
CA VAL A 7 -29.74 1.88 5.34
C VAL A 7 -29.37 2.17 3.88
N ILE A 8 -28.13 1.88 3.50
CA ILE A 8 -27.65 2.03 2.12
C ILE A 8 -27.53 0.69 1.38
N PHE A 9 -27.62 -0.41 2.11
CA PHE A 9 -27.65 -1.74 1.53
C PHE A 9 -28.35 -2.70 2.52
N ASP A 10 -29.25 -3.50 1.97
CA ASP A 10 -29.95 -4.61 2.67
C ASP A 10 -29.97 -5.80 1.72
N GLY A 11 -29.19 -6.85 2.02
CA GLY A 11 -28.97 -8.00 1.14
C GLY A 11 -27.96 -8.96 1.72
N ASP A 12 -27.33 -9.75 0.85
CA ASP A 12 -26.33 -10.75 1.20
C ASP A 12 -25.13 -10.15 1.95
N VAL A 13 -24.58 -10.91 2.92
CA VAL A 13 -23.49 -10.45 3.78
C VAL A 13 -22.22 -10.19 2.97
N ASP A 14 -21.88 -11.07 2.02
CA ASP A 14 -20.66 -10.94 1.21
C ASP A 14 -20.75 -9.75 0.26
N GLU A 15 -21.94 -9.51 -0.32
CA GLU A 15 -22.20 -8.29 -1.12
C GLU A 15 -22.13 -7.04 -0.24
N GLY A 16 -22.67 -7.08 0.98
CA GLY A 16 -22.60 -5.98 1.94
C GLY A 16 -21.18 -5.67 2.37
N ILE A 17 -20.34 -6.68 2.60
CA ILE A 17 -18.92 -6.54 2.89
C ILE A 17 -18.18 -5.95 1.68
N ALA A 18 -18.41 -6.48 0.48
CA ALA A 18 -17.81 -5.98 -0.75
C ALA A 18 -18.15 -4.49 -0.98
N LEU A 19 -19.42 -4.12 -0.79
CA LEU A 19 -19.87 -2.72 -0.89
C LEU A 19 -19.23 -1.85 0.19
N TYR A 20 -19.14 -2.31 1.44
CA TYR A 20 -18.49 -1.57 2.52
C TYR A 20 -17.00 -1.35 2.26
N LEU A 21 -16.31 -2.35 1.77
CA LEU A 21 -14.90 -2.24 1.40
C LEU A 21 -14.72 -1.31 0.19
N SER A 22 -15.57 -1.40 -0.82
CA SER A 22 -15.52 -0.52 -2.00
C SER A 22 -15.82 0.95 -1.69
N THR A 23 -16.67 1.23 -0.72
CA THR A 23 -16.94 2.63 -0.29
C THR A 23 -15.81 3.23 0.54
N LYS A 24 -14.95 2.41 1.14
CA LYS A 24 -13.78 2.87 1.90
C LYS A 24 -12.49 2.88 1.08
N SER A 25 -12.39 2.05 0.06
CA SER A 25 -11.26 2.03 -0.87
C SER A 25 -11.67 2.77 -2.13
N GLN A 26 -11.04 3.90 -2.38
CA GLN A 26 -11.10 4.47 -3.73
C GLN A 26 -10.31 3.54 -4.66
N ALA A 27 -11.03 2.82 -5.51
CA ALA A 27 -10.49 2.21 -6.69
C ALA A 27 -10.03 3.35 -7.63
N ALA A 28 -8.81 3.82 -7.46
CA ALA A 28 -8.29 4.95 -8.21
C ALA A 28 -6.77 4.89 -8.24
N SER A 29 -6.21 5.09 -9.40
CA SER A 29 -4.77 5.33 -9.54
C SER A 29 -4.31 6.63 -8.86
N PHE A 30 -5.23 7.46 -8.41
CA PHE A 30 -4.99 8.73 -7.71
C PHE A 30 -5.92 8.88 -6.51
N ILE A 31 -5.36 9.22 -5.36
CA ILE A 31 -6.12 9.55 -4.13
C ILE A 31 -5.70 10.93 -3.65
N ASP A 32 -6.69 11.80 -3.42
CA ASP A 32 -6.52 13.10 -2.79
C ASP A 32 -6.87 13.00 -1.29
N TYR A 33 -5.93 13.39 -0.45
CA TYR A 33 -6.07 13.39 1.01
C TYR A 33 -6.16 14.81 1.59
N SER A 34 -6.21 15.86 0.77
CA SER A 34 -6.20 17.24 1.24
C SER A 34 -7.32 17.55 2.23
N ASP A 35 -8.52 17.01 1.98
CA ASP A 35 -9.70 17.19 2.81
C ASP A 35 -10.00 16.01 3.75
N VAL A 36 -9.13 15.00 3.76
CA VAL A 36 -9.33 13.81 4.61
C VAL A 36 -8.97 14.14 6.06
N LYS A 37 -9.97 14.07 6.94
CA LYS A 37 -9.76 14.23 8.38
C LYS A 37 -8.91 13.08 8.92
N ARG A 38 -7.83 13.41 9.63
CA ARG A 38 -7.02 12.43 10.37
C ARG A 38 -7.65 12.12 11.73
N ASP A 39 -7.46 10.89 12.18
CA ASP A 39 -7.94 10.49 13.51
C ASP A 39 -7.25 11.28 14.61
N ASN A 40 -7.98 11.60 15.69
CA ASN A 40 -7.54 12.49 16.76
C ASN A 40 -6.33 11.97 17.57
N TRP A 41 -5.98 10.70 17.44
CA TRP A 41 -4.79 10.14 18.09
C TRP A 41 -3.48 10.52 17.38
N PHE A 42 -3.55 10.92 16.09
CA PHE A 42 -2.46 11.56 15.36
C PHE A 42 -2.40 13.04 15.69
N LYS A 43 -1.64 13.39 16.70
CA LYS A 43 -1.49 14.79 17.13
C LYS A 43 -0.37 15.53 16.38
N ARG A 44 0.38 14.84 15.52
CA ARG A 44 1.44 15.46 14.75
C ARG A 44 0.89 15.95 13.44
N ASP A 45 1.24 17.15 13.05
CA ASP A 45 0.77 17.84 11.87
C ASP A 45 1.90 18.49 11.07
N ASN A 46 3.16 18.16 11.40
CA ASN A 46 4.28 18.74 10.67
C ASN A 46 4.33 18.27 9.22
N ILE A 47 4.03 17.01 8.96
CA ILE A 47 3.99 16.47 7.60
C ILE A 47 2.61 15.86 7.33
N ARG A 48 1.99 16.25 6.22
CA ARG A 48 0.71 15.71 5.77
C ARG A 48 0.78 15.23 4.34
N LEU A 49 0.42 13.98 4.12
CA LEU A 49 0.24 13.44 2.79
C LEU A 49 -0.98 14.10 2.14
N GLN A 50 -0.77 14.71 0.98
CA GLN A 50 -1.81 15.44 0.25
C GLN A 50 -2.42 14.60 -0.86
N SER A 51 -1.58 13.90 -1.62
CA SER A 51 -2.05 12.98 -2.64
C SER A 51 -1.06 11.86 -2.91
N VAL A 52 -1.58 10.76 -3.43
CA VAL A 52 -0.81 9.62 -3.92
C VAL A 52 -1.33 9.24 -5.29
N GLU A 53 -0.43 8.99 -6.23
CA GLU A 53 -0.73 8.58 -7.59
C GLU A 53 0.10 7.36 -7.99
N LEU A 54 -0.57 6.33 -8.48
CA LEU A 54 0.03 5.12 -9.01
C LEU A 54 0.26 5.32 -10.52
N LEU A 55 1.54 5.37 -10.94
CA LEU A 55 1.89 5.76 -12.31
C LEU A 55 1.87 4.60 -13.31
N ASP A 56 2.09 3.37 -12.83
CA ASP A 56 2.26 2.18 -13.69
C ASP A 56 1.03 1.27 -13.70
N ALA A 57 -0.11 1.76 -13.19
CA ALA A 57 -1.35 0.97 -13.15
C ALA A 57 -2.26 1.30 -14.33
N ASP A 58 -2.75 0.26 -14.98
CA ASP A 58 -3.90 0.35 -15.87
C ASP A 58 -5.14 -0.14 -15.09
N ASN A 59 -6.06 0.79 -14.79
CA ASN A 59 -7.29 0.51 -14.05
C ASN A 59 -7.06 -0.33 -12.75
N GLU A 60 -6.07 0.07 -11.94
CA GLU A 60 -5.73 -0.60 -10.66
C GLU A 60 -5.17 -2.03 -10.81
N VAL A 61 -4.84 -2.42 -12.00
CA VAL A 61 -4.17 -3.69 -12.28
C VAL A 61 -2.68 -3.44 -12.36
N LEU A 62 -1.92 -4.15 -11.53
CA LEU A 62 -0.47 -4.17 -11.52
C LEU A 62 0.02 -5.50 -12.06
N GLU A 63 1.01 -5.45 -12.94
CA GLU A 63 1.69 -6.64 -13.38
C GLU A 63 2.76 -7.04 -12.36
N ARG A 64 2.68 -8.27 -11.89
CA ARG A 64 3.72 -8.87 -11.08
C ARG A 64 5.05 -8.83 -11.84
N ARG A 65 6.16 -8.73 -11.13
CA ARG A 65 7.51 -8.64 -11.70
C ARG A 65 7.83 -7.33 -12.41
N LYS A 66 6.88 -6.39 -12.50
CA LYS A 66 7.16 -5.01 -12.89
C LYS A 66 7.29 -4.13 -11.65
N PRO A 67 8.24 -3.20 -11.61
CA PRO A 67 8.32 -2.24 -10.51
C PRO A 67 7.07 -1.36 -10.50
N VAL A 68 6.62 -1.02 -9.30
CA VAL A 68 5.47 -0.15 -9.08
C VAL A 68 5.98 1.24 -8.76
N THR A 69 5.57 2.23 -9.53
CA THR A 69 5.98 3.63 -9.36
C THR A 69 4.85 4.44 -8.77
N VAL A 70 5.10 5.07 -7.64
CA VAL A 70 4.11 5.87 -6.91
C VAL A 70 4.62 7.29 -6.74
N ARG A 71 3.81 8.27 -7.12
CA ARG A 71 4.04 9.68 -6.90
C ARG A 71 3.33 10.12 -5.64
N TYR A 72 4.04 10.84 -4.79
CA TYR A 72 3.55 11.39 -3.54
C TYR A 72 3.62 12.91 -3.56
N ARG A 73 2.62 13.56 -2.99
CA ARG A 73 2.65 14.97 -2.66
C ARG A 73 2.42 15.14 -1.17
N VAL A 74 3.32 15.82 -0.50
CA VAL A 74 3.24 16.12 0.94
C VAL A 74 3.22 17.62 1.17
N HIS A 75 2.59 18.05 2.25
CA HIS A 75 2.72 19.39 2.82
C HIS A 75 3.52 19.30 4.11
N VAL A 76 4.47 20.20 4.27
CA VAL A 76 5.40 20.27 5.39
C VAL A 76 5.30 21.64 6.04
N ASN A 77 5.11 21.70 7.34
CA ASN A 77 5.04 22.96 8.08
C ASN A 77 6.43 23.48 8.46
N GLU A 78 7.29 22.61 8.99
CA GLU A 78 8.66 22.93 9.40
C GLU A 78 9.65 21.97 8.75
N ALA A 79 10.83 22.48 8.39
CA ALA A 79 11.87 21.66 7.76
C ALA A 79 12.21 20.44 8.63
N VAL A 80 12.35 19.30 7.98
CA VAL A 80 12.65 18.02 8.65
C VAL A 80 13.54 17.16 7.76
N ALA A 81 14.57 16.59 8.36
CA ALA A 81 15.49 15.69 7.67
C ALA A 81 15.14 14.22 7.97
N ASP A 82 15.67 13.34 7.12
CA ASP A 82 15.59 11.88 7.25
C ASP A 82 14.17 11.35 7.42
N VAL A 83 13.25 11.90 6.64
CA VAL A 83 11.86 11.42 6.60
C VAL A 83 11.80 10.09 5.86
N GLY A 84 11.05 9.17 6.42
CA GLY A 84 10.71 7.89 5.80
C GLY A 84 9.27 7.86 5.30
N LEU A 85 9.06 7.10 4.25
CA LEU A 85 7.74 6.75 3.77
C LEU A 85 7.60 5.23 3.74
N ARG A 86 6.64 4.70 4.48
CA ARG A 86 6.35 3.28 4.55
C ARG A 86 5.08 2.95 3.76
N LEU A 87 5.20 2.02 2.84
CA LEU A 87 4.10 1.38 2.15
C LEU A 87 3.81 0.05 2.85
N GLU A 88 2.65 -0.03 3.47
CA GLU A 88 2.16 -1.24 4.15
C GLU A 88 1.19 -1.98 3.23
N MET A 89 1.40 -3.28 3.08
CA MET A 89 0.57 -4.14 2.25
C MET A 89 -0.39 -4.95 3.11
N ARG A 90 -1.61 -5.11 2.61
CA ARG A 90 -2.70 -5.85 3.23
C ARG A 90 -3.32 -6.83 2.23
N ASP A 91 -3.85 -7.95 2.73
CA ASP A 91 -4.69 -8.82 1.93
C ASP A 91 -6.09 -8.21 1.70
N GLU A 92 -6.94 -8.91 0.96
CA GLU A 92 -8.32 -8.49 0.62
C GLU A 92 -9.20 -8.24 1.86
N VAL A 93 -8.94 -8.93 2.97
CA VAL A 93 -9.69 -8.79 4.22
C VAL A 93 -9.03 -7.86 5.23
N GLY A 94 -7.89 -7.25 4.89
CA GLY A 94 -7.22 -6.23 5.67
C GLY A 94 -6.12 -6.73 6.61
N ASN A 95 -5.74 -8.02 6.55
CA ASN A 95 -4.61 -8.53 7.34
C ASN A 95 -3.27 -7.98 6.81
N PRO A 96 -2.32 -7.61 7.69
CA PRO A 96 -1.02 -7.15 7.26
C PRO A 96 -0.21 -8.30 6.62
N LEU A 97 0.39 -8.01 5.46
CA LEU A 97 1.28 -8.93 4.74
C LEU A 97 2.74 -8.55 4.88
N GLY A 98 3.03 -7.26 4.97
CA GLY A 98 4.37 -6.74 5.07
C GLY A 98 4.42 -5.25 4.77
N ALA A 99 5.62 -4.69 4.81
CA ALA A 99 5.84 -3.29 4.49
C ALA A 99 7.20 -3.09 3.82
N THR A 100 7.29 -2.05 3.01
CA THR A 100 8.54 -1.55 2.45
C THR A 100 8.66 -0.05 2.72
N CYS A 101 9.89 0.46 2.81
CA CYS A 101 10.16 1.83 3.20
C CYS A 101 11.12 2.52 2.24
N VAL A 102 10.87 3.80 2.01
CA VAL A 102 11.84 4.75 1.45
C VAL A 102 12.33 5.62 2.62
N TYR A 103 13.61 5.90 2.70
CA TYR A 103 14.23 6.71 3.77
C TYR A 103 15.09 7.82 3.18
N GLY A 104 15.53 8.73 4.07
CA GLY A 104 16.49 9.77 3.74
C GLY A 104 15.91 10.91 2.92
N LEU A 105 14.62 11.23 3.10
CA LEU A 105 14.00 12.38 2.45
C LEU A 105 14.20 13.62 3.34
N ASP A 106 14.89 14.63 2.81
CA ASP A 106 15.01 15.93 3.46
C ASP A 106 13.95 16.88 2.89
N LEU A 107 12.99 17.25 3.73
CA LEU A 107 11.83 18.03 3.32
C LEU A 107 11.90 19.45 3.86
N GLN A 108 11.57 20.42 2.99
CA GLN A 108 11.48 21.83 3.32
C GLN A 108 10.01 22.26 3.49
N PRO A 109 9.74 23.36 4.21
CA PRO A 109 8.38 23.87 4.36
C PRO A 109 7.70 24.13 3.02
N GLY A 110 6.40 23.82 2.98
CA GLY A 110 5.57 23.94 1.78
C GLY A 110 5.24 22.59 1.14
N TYR A 111 4.94 22.61 -0.15
CA TYR A 111 4.58 21.40 -0.88
C TYR A 111 5.79 20.76 -1.53
N THR A 112 5.97 19.48 -1.33
CA THR A 112 6.99 18.67 -2.00
C THR A 112 6.31 17.51 -2.74
N THR A 113 6.76 17.27 -3.98
CA THR A 113 6.35 16.10 -4.76
C THR A 113 7.57 15.25 -5.04
N PHE A 114 7.46 13.95 -4.80
CA PHE A 114 8.51 12.99 -5.10
C PHE A 114 7.91 11.68 -5.62
N THR A 115 8.74 10.86 -6.23
CA THR A 115 8.34 9.58 -6.80
C THR A 115 9.21 8.48 -6.22
N ALA A 116 8.57 7.41 -5.76
CA ALA A 116 9.25 6.22 -5.26
C ALA A 116 8.91 5.01 -6.15
N ARG A 117 9.85 4.10 -6.28
CA ARG A 117 9.69 2.84 -7.00
C ARG A 117 9.82 1.67 -6.04
N TYR A 118 8.85 0.76 -6.10
CA TYR A 118 8.76 -0.41 -5.24
C TYR A 118 8.86 -1.68 -6.05
N ASP A 119 9.56 -2.67 -5.49
CA ASP A 119 9.50 -4.05 -5.97
C ASP A 119 8.49 -4.82 -5.12
N LEU A 120 7.36 -5.15 -5.72
CA LEU A 120 6.28 -5.92 -5.10
C LEU A 120 6.16 -7.33 -5.71
N SER A 121 7.22 -7.82 -6.36
CA SER A 121 7.24 -9.10 -7.08
C SER A 121 6.97 -10.32 -6.17
N VAL A 122 7.18 -10.16 -4.87
CA VAL A 122 6.85 -11.18 -3.86
C VAL A 122 5.35 -11.38 -3.65
N LEU A 123 4.52 -10.41 -4.05
CA LEU A 123 3.06 -10.56 -3.98
C LEU A 123 2.59 -11.50 -5.09
N ALA A 124 1.87 -12.54 -4.70
CA ALA A 124 1.23 -13.45 -5.64
C ALA A 124 0.07 -12.75 -6.39
N PRO A 125 -0.46 -13.33 -7.47
CA PRO A 125 -1.69 -12.83 -8.06
C PRO A 125 -2.83 -12.79 -7.07
N GLY A 126 -3.55 -11.64 -6.99
CA GLY A 126 -4.60 -11.45 -6.00
C GLY A 126 -5.03 -10.00 -5.84
N LYS A 127 -5.93 -9.74 -4.91
CA LYS A 127 -6.36 -8.40 -4.53
C LYS A 127 -5.67 -7.95 -3.25
N TYR A 128 -5.20 -6.73 -3.24
CA TYR A 128 -4.42 -6.16 -2.15
C TYR A 128 -4.90 -4.75 -1.80
N GLY A 129 -4.81 -4.43 -0.52
CA GLY A 129 -4.91 -3.07 -0.02
C GLY A 129 -3.57 -2.53 0.44
N SER A 130 -3.48 -1.22 0.61
CA SER A 130 -2.29 -0.58 1.14
C SER A 130 -2.60 0.49 2.17
N TYR A 131 -1.58 0.86 2.95
CA TYR A 131 -1.54 2.06 3.78
C TYR A 131 -0.24 2.80 3.52
N PHE A 132 -0.30 4.12 3.60
CA PHE A 132 0.88 4.97 3.52
C PHE A 132 1.12 5.61 4.88
N THR A 133 2.35 5.50 5.36
CA THR A 133 2.77 6.05 6.64
C THR A 133 3.99 6.93 6.44
N VAL A 134 3.87 8.19 6.82
CA VAL A 134 5.03 9.10 6.89
C VAL A 134 5.63 8.98 8.27
N ILE A 135 6.92 8.74 8.33
CA ILE A 135 7.66 8.54 9.58
C ILE A 135 8.87 9.47 9.65
N THR A 136 9.21 9.89 10.86
CA THR A 136 10.47 10.58 11.16
C THR A 136 11.26 9.74 12.15
N GLN A 137 12.58 9.89 12.13
CA GLN A 137 13.43 9.26 13.14
C GLN A 137 13.39 10.10 14.43
N GLY A 138 13.04 9.45 15.53
CA GLY A 138 13.11 10.02 16.86
C GLY A 138 14.42 9.67 17.55
N GLU A 139 14.62 10.24 18.73
CA GLU A 139 15.76 9.91 19.58
C GLU A 139 15.80 8.40 19.91
N GLY A 140 16.98 7.81 19.86
CA GLY A 140 17.18 6.38 20.14
C GLY A 140 16.71 5.42 19.03
N GLY A 141 16.47 5.92 17.80
CA GLY A 141 16.07 5.09 16.65
C GLY A 141 14.58 4.70 16.65
N ALA A 142 13.78 5.28 17.53
CA ALA A 142 12.33 5.10 17.51
C ALA A 142 11.72 5.87 16.33
N HIS A 143 10.86 5.21 15.58
CA HIS A 143 10.11 5.88 14.53
C HIS A 143 8.92 6.64 15.12
N THR A 144 8.75 7.87 14.69
CA THR A 144 7.57 8.67 14.97
C THR A 144 6.69 8.73 13.73
N VAL A 145 5.41 8.42 13.89
CA VAL A 145 4.44 8.54 12.80
C VAL A 145 3.96 9.97 12.70
N GLU A 146 4.19 10.61 11.56
CA GLU A 146 3.73 11.95 11.23
C GLU A 146 2.37 11.95 10.55
N ASP A 147 2.14 11.01 9.63
CA ASP A 147 0.86 10.81 8.98
C ASP A 147 0.64 9.34 8.65
N TRP A 148 -0.62 8.90 8.65
CA TRP A 148 -1.03 7.55 8.30
C TRP A 148 -2.39 7.62 7.60
N VAL A 149 -2.47 7.06 6.40
CA VAL A 149 -3.67 7.09 5.58
C VAL A 149 -3.93 5.75 4.91
N PRO A 150 -5.21 5.38 4.71
CA PRO A 150 -5.53 4.25 3.83
C PRO A 150 -5.01 4.54 2.43
N GLY A 151 -4.41 3.54 1.82
CA GLY A 151 -3.88 3.61 0.47
C GLY A 151 -4.85 3.08 -0.58
N MET A 152 -4.27 2.59 -1.65
CA MET A 152 -4.99 2.07 -2.80
C MET A 152 -5.34 0.60 -2.61
N MET A 153 -6.47 0.21 -3.22
CA MET A 153 -6.76 -1.18 -3.52
C MET A 153 -6.31 -1.44 -4.96
N PHE A 154 -5.66 -2.57 -5.19
CA PHE A 154 -5.24 -2.97 -6.53
C PHE A 154 -5.28 -4.49 -6.68
N ARG A 155 -5.25 -4.92 -7.93
CA ARG A 155 -5.14 -6.33 -8.28
C ARG A 155 -3.77 -6.61 -8.91
N MET A 156 -3.02 -7.53 -8.31
CA MET A 156 -1.80 -8.05 -8.89
C MET A 156 -2.16 -9.18 -9.85
N VAL A 157 -1.64 -9.12 -11.07
CA VAL A 157 -1.79 -10.15 -12.09
C VAL A 157 -0.42 -10.66 -12.52
N ASP A 158 -0.38 -11.93 -12.90
CA ASP A 158 0.81 -12.54 -13.48
C ASP A 158 0.63 -12.63 -15.01
N THR A 159 1.64 -12.21 -15.74
CA THR A 159 1.72 -12.46 -17.17
C THR A 159 2.61 -13.68 -17.35
N LEU A 160 1.99 -14.85 -17.42
CA LEU A 160 2.69 -16.12 -17.57
C LEU A 160 3.35 -16.23 -18.94
N THR A 161 4.58 -16.70 -18.95
CA THR A 161 5.27 -17.15 -20.16
C THR A 161 5.03 -18.64 -20.39
N GLU A 162 5.28 -19.11 -21.62
CA GLU A 162 5.09 -20.53 -21.96
C GLU A 162 5.92 -21.44 -21.04
N GLY A 163 5.25 -22.41 -20.40
CA GLY A 163 5.86 -23.35 -19.47
C GLY A 163 5.87 -22.91 -17.99
N GLU A 164 5.43 -21.69 -17.68
CA GLU A 164 5.25 -21.28 -16.29
C GLU A 164 3.92 -21.81 -15.72
N THR A 165 3.96 -22.15 -14.42
CA THR A 165 2.77 -22.61 -13.69
C THR A 165 2.11 -21.43 -12.98
N GLU A 166 0.80 -21.33 -13.10
CA GLU A 166 0.03 -20.33 -12.37
C GLU A 166 0.14 -20.53 -10.86
N TRP A 167 0.39 -19.45 -10.14
CA TRP A 167 0.46 -19.48 -8.68
C TRP A 167 -0.92 -19.77 -8.07
N ASN A 168 -0.99 -20.83 -7.26
CA ASN A 168 -2.19 -21.17 -6.53
C ASN A 168 -2.24 -20.45 -5.18
N THR A 169 -2.79 -19.23 -5.16
CA THR A 169 -2.89 -18.40 -3.97
C THR A 169 -3.67 -19.09 -2.83
N THR A 170 -4.66 -19.91 -3.14
CA THR A 170 -5.45 -20.64 -2.13
C THR A 170 -4.60 -21.71 -1.41
N ALA A 171 -3.70 -22.37 -2.13
CA ALA A 171 -2.87 -23.43 -1.57
C ALA A 171 -1.55 -22.93 -0.99
N TRP A 172 -0.94 -21.92 -1.64
CA TRP A 172 0.43 -21.47 -1.32
C TRP A 172 0.48 -20.08 -0.66
N GLY A 173 -0.67 -19.41 -0.55
CA GLY A 173 -0.79 -18.11 0.09
C GLY A 173 -0.48 -16.91 -0.81
N PRO A 174 -0.59 -15.69 -0.26
CA PRO A 174 -0.47 -14.45 -1.03
C PRO A 174 0.99 -13.99 -1.24
N ILE A 175 1.97 -14.67 -0.67
CA ILE A 175 3.40 -14.31 -0.77
C ILE A 175 4.18 -15.45 -1.41
N GLU A 176 4.86 -15.17 -2.50
CA GLU A 176 5.84 -16.08 -3.10
C GLU A 176 7.24 -15.77 -2.57
N LEU A 177 7.81 -16.74 -1.88
CA LEU A 177 9.17 -16.62 -1.39
C LEU A 177 10.17 -16.82 -2.54
N PRO A 178 11.39 -16.26 -2.43
CA PRO A 178 12.44 -16.50 -3.43
C PRO A 178 12.70 -17.99 -3.67
N THR A 179 12.96 -18.35 -4.91
CA THR A 179 13.26 -19.72 -5.30
C THR A 179 14.49 -20.25 -4.55
N ALA A 180 14.34 -21.43 -3.96
CA ALA A 180 15.47 -22.12 -3.35
C ALA A 180 16.32 -22.82 -4.42
N ALA A 181 17.64 -22.88 -4.19
CA ALA A 181 18.57 -23.64 -5.02
C ALA A 181 18.89 -25.00 -4.38
N VAL A 182 18.99 -26.04 -5.20
CA VAL A 182 19.53 -27.33 -4.75
C VAL A 182 21.04 -27.17 -4.58
N VAL A 183 21.56 -27.50 -3.40
CA VAL A 183 22.98 -27.35 -3.06
C VAL A 183 23.75 -28.67 -3.31
N GLU A 184 23.11 -29.79 -3.01
CA GLU A 184 23.71 -31.11 -3.16
C GLU A 184 22.62 -32.17 -3.40
N VAL A 185 22.91 -33.15 -4.22
CA VAL A 185 22.11 -34.38 -4.41
C VAL A 185 23.00 -35.59 -4.17
N GLN A 186 22.65 -36.46 -3.24
CA GLN A 186 23.31 -37.75 -3.00
C GLN A 186 22.35 -38.84 -3.44
N HIS A 187 22.89 -39.84 -4.15
CA HIS A 187 22.19 -41.05 -4.56
C HIS A 187 22.79 -42.23 -3.80
N ASP A 188 21.95 -42.97 -3.08
CA ASP A 188 22.32 -44.22 -2.39
C ASP A 188 22.30 -45.42 -3.33
#